data_1c594f3aa2542e05a66a3cf24debe449
#
_entry.id   1c594f3aa2542e05a66a3cf24debe449
#
_cell.length_a   1.000
_cell.length_b   1.000
_cell.length_c   1.000
_cell.angle_alpha   90.00
_cell.angle_beta   90.00
_cell.angle_gamma   90.00
#
_symmetry.space_group_name_H-M   'P 1'
#
loop_
_entity.id
_entity.type
_entity.pdbx_description
1 polymer ?
#
loop_
_entity_poly.entity_id
_entity_poly.type
_entity_poly.pdbx_seq_one_letter_code
_entity_poly.pdbx_strand_id
1 'polypeptide(L)'
;ELESSGLVKRSAKGNLYDIFRHRVMVPIIDVRGNIIAFGGRVMDDSKPKYINSPETMVYHKSRTLFALNVAKKSTSKRYILCEGYMDVISMHEAGFDTAVCACGTALTPEQVKLLTEYADEVVLSYDSDEAGQKATARSLAMFTGTNLQVRVLNIPGAKDPDEFIRTYGRDRFEAVLEGTATPLEFKLAKAVKKYDLRNDAQRLQYVDEAIGILAGSAVSPTARDVYAGRIAEQTGIDKKAVLVQLESAVRGAGRRARRKEQNELSRQGIAADIRVPYDRG
;
A
#
# COMPACT_ATOMS: atom_id res chain seq x y z
N GLU A 1 10.24 17.36 -30.89
CA GLU A 1 11.06 16.33 -30.24
C GLU A 1 11.43 16.70 -28.80
N LEU A 2 12.04 17.86 -28.51
CA LEU A 2 12.44 18.26 -27.13
C LEU A 2 11.25 18.37 -26.18
N GLU A 3 10.11 18.94 -26.60
CA GLU A 3 8.92 19.02 -25.75
C GLU A 3 8.29 17.62 -25.53
N SER A 4 8.30 16.76 -26.55
CA SER A 4 7.77 15.38 -26.44
C SER A 4 8.66 14.46 -25.59
N SER A 5 9.93 14.82 -25.40
CA SER A 5 10.85 14.11 -24.47
C SER A 5 10.50 14.32 -23.00
N GLY A 6 9.71 15.37 -22.68
CA GLY A 6 9.39 15.74 -21.30
C GLY A 6 10.55 16.38 -20.53
N LEU A 7 11.60 16.85 -21.22
CA LEU A 7 12.74 17.55 -20.60
C LEU A 7 12.57 19.07 -20.61
N VAL A 8 11.82 19.60 -21.57
CA VAL A 8 11.55 21.01 -21.70
C VAL A 8 10.06 21.32 -21.71
N LYS A 9 9.70 22.52 -21.32
CA LYS A 9 8.35 23.09 -21.43
C LYS A 9 8.39 24.43 -22.15
N ARG A 10 7.23 24.81 -22.70
CA ARG A 10 7.03 26.14 -23.29
C ARG A 10 6.39 27.08 -22.26
N SER A 11 6.99 28.24 -22.06
CA SER A 11 6.40 29.30 -21.24
C SER A 11 5.18 29.94 -21.92
N ALA A 12 4.39 30.70 -21.17
CA ALA A 12 3.28 31.48 -21.72
C ALA A 12 3.72 32.49 -22.83
N LYS A 13 5.00 32.89 -22.83
CA LYS A 13 5.60 33.76 -23.85
C LYS A 13 6.17 32.98 -25.05
N GLY A 14 5.98 31.67 -25.11
CA GLY A 14 6.43 30.81 -26.21
C GLY A 14 7.89 30.31 -26.09
N ASN A 15 8.66 30.74 -25.10
CA ASN A 15 10.06 30.34 -24.94
C ASN A 15 10.15 28.95 -24.33
N LEU A 16 11.05 28.11 -24.84
CA LEU A 16 11.38 26.83 -24.24
C LEU A 16 12.25 27.03 -23.00
N TYR A 17 12.04 26.21 -21.99
CA TYR A 17 12.87 26.17 -20.79
C TYR A 17 12.95 24.74 -20.23
N ASP A 18 14.07 24.43 -19.58
CA ASP A 18 14.30 23.14 -18.93
C ASP A 18 13.38 22.95 -17.72
N ILE A 19 12.75 21.79 -17.64
CA ILE A 19 11.88 21.44 -16.51
C ILE A 19 12.71 21.24 -15.24
N PHE A 20 13.88 20.63 -15.38
CA PHE A 20 14.75 20.25 -14.27
C PHE A 20 15.86 21.29 -14.07
N ARG A 21 15.59 22.34 -13.30
CA ARG A 21 16.57 23.41 -13.00
C ARG A 21 16.98 23.33 -11.53
N HIS A 22 18.29 23.41 -11.27
CA HIS A 22 18.89 23.36 -9.93
C HIS A 22 18.41 22.15 -9.11
N ARG A 23 18.51 20.94 -9.72
CA ARG A 23 18.05 19.70 -9.10
C ARG A 23 19.07 18.60 -9.22
N VAL A 24 19.16 17.78 -8.20
CA VAL A 24 19.77 16.46 -8.31
C VAL A 24 18.83 15.59 -9.15
N MET A 25 19.38 15.00 -10.20
CA MET A 25 18.65 14.21 -11.17
C MET A 25 18.75 12.72 -10.85
N VAL A 26 17.61 12.05 -10.83
CA VAL A 26 17.50 10.61 -10.60
C VAL A 26 16.88 9.99 -11.84
N PRO A 27 17.60 9.10 -12.57
CA PRO A 27 17.04 8.41 -13.74
C PRO A 27 15.99 7.39 -13.31
N ILE A 28 14.87 7.38 -14.01
CA ILE A 28 13.84 6.34 -13.90
C ILE A 28 14.11 5.32 -15.01
N ILE A 29 14.39 4.10 -14.61
CA ILE A 29 14.85 3.03 -15.50
C ILE A 29 13.80 1.94 -15.57
N ASP A 30 13.45 1.51 -16.78
CA ASP A 30 12.50 0.42 -17.01
C ASP A 30 13.10 -0.95 -16.63
N VAL A 31 12.26 -1.96 -16.63
CA VAL A 31 12.69 -3.35 -16.32
C VAL A 31 13.74 -3.91 -17.29
N ARG A 32 13.91 -3.30 -18.46
CA ARG A 32 14.91 -3.73 -19.47
C ARG A 32 16.25 -3.01 -19.31
N GLY A 33 16.28 -1.95 -18.48
CA GLY A 33 17.50 -1.16 -18.24
C GLY A 33 17.57 0.14 -19.04
N ASN A 34 16.51 0.53 -19.76
CA ASN A 34 16.47 1.79 -20.50
C ASN A 34 16.05 2.93 -19.58
N ILE A 35 16.72 4.09 -19.70
CA ILE A 35 16.29 5.33 -19.05
C ILE A 35 15.06 5.85 -19.79
N ILE A 36 13.92 5.90 -19.12
CA ILE A 36 12.63 6.29 -19.70
C ILE A 36 12.12 7.64 -19.18
N ALA A 37 12.63 8.11 -18.04
CA ALA A 37 12.24 9.37 -17.41
C ALA A 37 13.27 9.80 -16.38
N PHE A 38 13.02 10.97 -15.76
CA PHE A 38 13.82 11.50 -14.67
C PHE A 38 12.94 11.99 -13.53
N GLY A 39 13.42 11.84 -12.30
CA GLY A 39 13.02 12.57 -11.13
C GLY A 39 14.06 13.67 -10.83
N GLY A 40 13.61 14.79 -10.28
CA GLY A 40 14.50 15.86 -9.88
C GLY A 40 14.14 16.38 -8.49
N ARG A 41 15.12 16.39 -7.56
CA ARG A 41 14.97 16.93 -6.20
C ARG A 41 15.80 18.18 -6.03
N VAL A 42 15.21 19.27 -5.51
CA VAL A 42 15.98 20.46 -5.09
C VAL A 42 16.82 20.14 -3.86
N MET A 43 17.96 20.81 -3.74
CA MET A 43 18.86 20.69 -2.59
C MET A 43 18.68 21.84 -1.58
N ASP A 44 17.81 22.77 -1.90
CA ASP A 44 17.42 23.92 -1.08
C ASP A 44 15.94 23.86 -0.73
N ASP A 45 15.39 24.92 -0.12
CA ASP A 45 13.99 25.02 0.29
C ASP A 45 13.05 25.46 -0.85
N SER A 46 13.54 25.50 -2.10
CA SER A 46 12.70 25.88 -3.24
C SER A 46 11.60 24.84 -3.52
N LYS A 47 10.48 25.33 -4.04
CA LYS A 47 9.31 24.48 -4.35
C LYS A 47 9.06 24.41 -5.85
N PRO A 48 8.55 23.30 -6.35
CA PRO A 48 8.25 22.04 -5.64
C PRO A 48 9.52 21.25 -5.29
N LYS A 49 9.53 20.60 -4.12
CA LYS A 49 10.68 19.80 -3.63
C LYS A 49 11.08 18.71 -4.64
N TYR A 50 10.10 18.07 -5.25
CA TYR A 50 10.28 17.03 -6.26
C TYR A 50 9.54 17.39 -7.55
N ILE A 51 10.16 17.05 -8.68
CA ILE A 51 9.54 17.08 -10.01
C ILE A 51 9.86 15.75 -10.70
N ASN A 52 8.88 15.14 -11.33
CA ASN A 52 9.08 13.97 -12.19
C ASN A 52 8.74 14.34 -13.63
N SER A 53 9.36 13.66 -14.60
CA SER A 53 8.99 13.77 -16.00
C SER A 53 7.47 13.64 -16.18
N PRO A 54 6.86 14.37 -17.10
CA PRO A 54 5.47 14.13 -17.49
C PRO A 54 5.32 12.76 -18.17
N GLU A 55 4.08 12.33 -18.44
CA GLU A 55 3.82 11.19 -19.32
C GLU A 55 4.45 11.43 -20.70
N THR A 56 5.07 10.40 -21.26
CA THR A 56 5.66 10.41 -22.61
C THR A 56 5.31 9.13 -23.34
N MET A 57 5.74 8.98 -24.60
CA MET A 57 5.53 7.74 -25.35
C MET A 57 6.20 6.52 -24.72
N VAL A 58 7.25 6.72 -23.93
CA VAL A 58 8.04 5.64 -23.30
C VAL A 58 7.88 5.56 -21.78
N TYR A 59 7.31 6.58 -21.16
CA TYR A 59 7.14 6.67 -19.71
C TYR A 59 5.67 6.80 -19.32
N HIS A 60 5.17 5.80 -18.61
CA HIS A 60 3.84 5.77 -18.03
C HIS A 60 3.95 5.58 -16.52
N LYS A 61 3.67 6.64 -15.75
CA LYS A 61 3.75 6.62 -14.27
C LYS A 61 2.94 5.49 -13.65
N SER A 62 1.75 5.25 -14.19
CA SER A 62 0.85 4.20 -13.73
C SER A 62 1.37 2.77 -13.92
N ARG A 63 2.41 2.57 -14.74
CA ARG A 63 2.96 1.25 -15.09
C ARG A 63 4.44 1.11 -14.74
N THR A 64 5.01 2.11 -14.07
CA THR A 64 6.44 2.15 -13.75
C THR A 64 6.64 2.12 -12.25
N LEU A 65 7.55 1.28 -11.79
CA LEU A 65 8.06 1.28 -10.42
C LEU A 65 9.55 1.64 -10.47
N PHE A 66 9.94 2.65 -9.70
CA PHE A 66 11.33 3.04 -9.55
C PHE A 66 12.14 1.91 -8.91
N ALA A 67 13.35 1.69 -9.40
CA ALA A 67 14.32 0.67 -8.98
C ALA A 67 13.86 -0.79 -9.20
N LEU A 68 12.74 -1.06 -9.87
CA LEU A 68 12.35 -2.44 -10.18
C LEU A 68 13.37 -3.15 -11.07
N ASN A 69 14.11 -2.42 -11.93
CA ASN A 69 15.21 -2.96 -12.74
C ASN A 69 16.36 -3.52 -11.89
N VAL A 70 16.53 -3.03 -10.66
CA VAL A 70 17.50 -3.55 -9.68
C VAL A 70 16.84 -4.65 -8.85
N ALA A 71 15.70 -4.38 -8.25
CA ALA A 71 14.99 -5.29 -7.36
C ALA A 71 14.71 -6.66 -7.99
N LYS A 72 14.38 -6.72 -9.28
CA LYS A 72 14.16 -7.99 -10.00
C LYS A 72 15.38 -8.90 -10.09
N LYS A 73 16.60 -8.38 -9.87
CA LYS A 73 17.84 -9.16 -9.89
C LYS A 73 18.17 -9.77 -8.54
N SER A 74 17.50 -9.32 -7.47
CA SER A 74 17.65 -9.87 -6.13
C SER A 74 17.15 -11.31 -6.07
N THR A 75 17.78 -12.12 -5.23
CA THR A 75 17.31 -13.47 -4.90
C THR A 75 16.12 -13.44 -3.96
N SER A 76 15.95 -12.35 -3.21
CA SER A 76 14.80 -12.14 -2.32
C SER A 76 13.55 -11.85 -3.14
N LYS A 77 12.44 -12.47 -2.76
CA LYS A 77 11.10 -12.20 -3.29
C LYS A 77 10.25 -11.35 -2.36
N ARG A 78 10.84 -10.83 -1.31
CA ARG A 78 10.25 -9.88 -0.37
C ARG A 78 10.59 -8.46 -0.81
N TYR A 79 9.63 -7.74 -1.39
CA TYR A 79 9.83 -6.39 -1.89
C TYR A 79 9.37 -5.36 -0.87
N ILE A 80 10.09 -4.23 -0.80
CA ILE A 80 9.76 -3.13 0.09
C ILE A 80 9.21 -1.99 -0.76
N LEU A 81 7.94 -1.67 -0.59
CA LEU A 81 7.27 -0.58 -1.31
C LEU A 81 7.31 0.69 -0.48
N CYS A 82 8.18 1.62 -0.88
CA CYS A 82 8.42 2.92 -0.25
C CYS A 82 7.51 4.01 -0.82
N GLU A 83 7.44 5.16 -0.15
CA GLU A 83 6.68 6.32 -0.61
C GLU A 83 7.42 7.07 -1.72
N GLY A 84 8.72 7.30 -1.56
CA GLY A 84 9.54 8.08 -2.47
C GLY A 84 10.85 7.42 -2.90
N TYR A 85 11.44 7.96 -3.96
CA TYR A 85 12.69 7.41 -4.46
C TYR A 85 13.90 7.71 -3.57
N MET A 86 13.83 8.71 -2.68
CA MET A 86 14.91 8.91 -1.72
C MET A 86 14.95 7.79 -0.69
N ASP A 87 13.79 7.33 -0.20
CA ASP A 87 13.70 6.18 0.70
C ASP A 87 14.27 4.92 0.02
N VAL A 88 13.91 4.71 -1.27
CA VAL A 88 14.44 3.59 -2.04
C VAL A 88 15.96 3.66 -2.18
N ILE A 89 16.51 4.83 -2.49
CA ILE A 89 17.97 5.02 -2.62
C ILE A 89 18.66 4.71 -1.28
N SER A 90 18.16 5.27 -0.19
CA SER A 90 18.69 5.04 1.15
C SER A 90 18.63 3.57 1.56
N MET A 91 17.54 2.88 1.22
CA MET A 91 17.41 1.44 1.44
C MET A 91 18.41 0.63 0.62
N HIS A 92 18.60 0.96 -0.66
CA HIS A 92 19.59 0.28 -1.51
C HIS A 92 21.01 0.51 -0.98
N GLU A 93 21.36 1.71 -0.54
CA GLU A 93 22.65 2.00 0.11
C GLU A 93 22.85 1.16 1.38
N ALA A 94 21.79 0.91 2.14
CA ALA A 94 21.82 0.04 3.30
C ALA A 94 21.79 -1.48 2.96
N GLY A 95 21.72 -1.83 1.66
CA GLY A 95 21.73 -3.22 1.19
C GLY A 95 20.36 -3.89 1.07
N PHE A 96 19.26 -3.12 1.12
CA PHE A 96 17.90 -3.60 0.87
C PHE A 96 17.53 -3.39 -0.60
N ASP A 97 18.11 -4.22 -1.49
CA ASP A 97 18.06 -4.10 -2.94
C ASP A 97 16.69 -4.40 -3.57
N THR A 98 15.71 -4.81 -2.78
CA THR A 98 14.33 -5.05 -3.21
C THR A 98 13.38 -3.87 -2.96
N ALA A 99 13.91 -2.73 -2.49
CA ALA A 99 13.13 -1.53 -2.31
C ALA A 99 12.71 -0.91 -3.66
N VAL A 100 11.43 -0.53 -3.78
CA VAL A 100 10.83 0.08 -4.98
C VAL A 100 9.83 1.16 -4.57
N CYS A 101 9.48 2.09 -5.47
CA CYS A 101 8.37 3.01 -5.22
C CYS A 101 7.60 3.41 -6.49
N ALA A 102 6.37 3.90 -6.28
CA ALA A 102 5.51 4.46 -7.32
C ALA A 102 5.81 5.96 -7.49
N CYS A 103 6.74 6.31 -8.39
CA CYS A 103 7.29 7.64 -8.60
C CYS A 103 6.30 8.82 -8.53
N GLY A 104 6.01 9.33 -7.32
CA GLY A 104 5.21 10.53 -7.10
C GLY A 104 3.72 10.43 -7.43
N THR A 105 3.18 9.21 -7.51
CA THR A 105 1.76 8.92 -7.66
C THR A 105 1.30 7.93 -6.60
N ALA A 106 -0.01 7.89 -6.31
CA ALA A 106 -0.54 6.77 -5.56
C ALA A 106 -0.32 5.45 -6.32
N LEU A 107 -0.18 4.35 -5.59
CA LEU A 107 -0.07 3.01 -6.17
C LEU A 107 -1.26 2.73 -7.11
N THR A 108 -1.00 2.10 -8.24
CA THR A 108 -2.02 1.78 -9.26
C THR A 108 -2.24 0.26 -9.39
N PRO A 109 -3.39 -0.18 -9.93
CA PRO A 109 -3.62 -1.61 -10.21
C PRO A 109 -2.57 -2.21 -11.14
N GLU A 110 -2.08 -1.45 -12.13
CA GLU A 110 -1.05 -1.90 -13.07
C GLU A 110 0.30 -2.10 -12.38
N GLN A 111 0.66 -1.23 -11.42
CA GLN A 111 1.87 -1.39 -10.60
C GLN A 111 1.74 -2.59 -9.65
N VAL A 112 0.56 -2.81 -9.07
CA VAL A 112 0.28 -4.02 -8.28
C VAL A 112 0.44 -5.27 -9.13
N LYS A 113 -0.13 -5.29 -10.33
CA LYS A 113 0.05 -6.40 -11.27
C LYS A 113 1.53 -6.63 -11.58
N LEU A 114 2.29 -5.57 -11.80
CA LEU A 114 3.72 -5.66 -12.05
C LEU A 114 4.47 -6.26 -10.84
N LEU A 115 4.09 -5.89 -9.62
CA LEU A 115 4.67 -6.50 -8.41
C LEU A 115 4.37 -8.01 -8.33
N THR A 116 3.19 -8.47 -8.74
CA THR A 116 2.86 -9.91 -8.72
C THR A 116 3.73 -10.77 -9.64
N GLU A 117 4.41 -10.16 -10.61
CA GLU A 117 5.31 -10.86 -11.54
C GLU A 117 6.70 -11.12 -10.92
N TYR A 118 7.10 -10.35 -9.90
CA TYR A 118 8.45 -10.38 -9.36
C TYR A 118 8.53 -10.72 -7.87
N ALA A 119 7.49 -10.48 -7.10
CA ALA A 119 7.47 -10.64 -5.64
C ALA A 119 6.52 -11.75 -5.19
N ASP A 120 6.84 -12.38 -4.06
CA ASP A 120 5.94 -13.25 -3.31
C ASP A 120 5.35 -12.50 -2.08
N GLU A 121 6.13 -11.56 -1.54
CA GLU A 121 5.74 -10.71 -0.41
C GLU A 121 6.04 -9.24 -0.70
N VAL A 122 5.13 -8.36 -0.30
CA VAL A 122 5.30 -6.90 -0.36
C VAL A 122 5.15 -6.31 1.03
N VAL A 123 6.18 -5.60 1.48
CA VAL A 123 6.19 -4.83 2.72
C VAL A 123 5.91 -3.37 2.40
N LEU A 124 4.77 -2.85 2.83
CA LEU A 124 4.44 -1.43 2.70
C LEU A 124 5.22 -0.62 3.73
N SER A 125 6.08 0.25 3.26
CA SER A 125 6.97 1.11 4.05
C SER A 125 6.71 2.57 3.73
N TYR A 126 5.57 3.09 4.19
CA TYR A 126 5.17 4.48 4.02
C TYR A 126 5.39 5.26 5.31
N ASP A 127 5.38 6.60 5.19
CA ASP A 127 5.58 7.50 6.32
C ASP A 127 4.62 7.18 7.48
N SER A 128 5.08 7.38 8.71
CA SER A 128 4.28 7.08 9.92
C SER A 128 3.20 8.14 10.21
N ASP A 129 3.17 9.25 9.47
CA ASP A 129 2.19 10.32 9.62
C ASP A 129 0.79 9.93 9.11
N GLU A 130 -0.18 10.84 9.27
CA GLU A 130 -1.57 10.58 8.88
C GLU A 130 -1.73 10.35 7.37
N ALA A 131 -0.93 11.03 6.54
CA ALA A 131 -0.96 10.91 5.08
C ALA A 131 -0.44 9.53 4.64
N GLY A 132 0.70 9.09 5.19
CA GLY A 132 1.28 7.77 4.95
C GLY A 132 0.37 6.63 5.44
N GLN A 133 -0.30 6.80 6.60
CA GLN A 133 -1.29 5.83 7.08
C GLN A 133 -2.51 5.73 6.15
N LYS A 134 -2.96 6.84 5.57
CA LYS A 134 -4.04 6.83 4.55
C LYS A 134 -3.56 6.18 3.25
N ALA A 135 -2.31 6.43 2.85
CA ALA A 135 -1.70 5.79 1.68
C ALA A 135 -1.56 4.27 1.89
N THR A 136 -1.09 3.83 3.07
CA THR A 136 -1.04 2.41 3.46
C THR A 136 -2.40 1.74 3.34
N ALA A 137 -3.44 2.34 3.90
CA ALA A 137 -4.79 1.77 3.86
C ALA A 137 -5.34 1.65 2.42
N ARG A 138 -5.07 2.64 1.55
CA ARG A 138 -5.43 2.58 0.12
C ARG A 138 -4.65 1.49 -0.62
N SER A 139 -3.35 1.40 -0.39
CA SER A 139 -2.50 0.38 -1.00
C SER A 139 -2.92 -1.03 -0.60
N LEU A 140 -3.22 -1.27 0.69
CA LEU A 140 -3.74 -2.55 1.16
C LEU A 140 -5.02 -2.99 0.42
N ALA A 141 -5.91 -2.05 0.11
CA ALA A 141 -7.13 -2.36 -0.64
C ALA A 141 -6.83 -2.82 -2.08
N MET A 142 -5.77 -2.29 -2.70
CA MET A 142 -5.37 -2.67 -4.07
C MET A 142 -4.77 -4.07 -4.17
N PHE A 143 -4.17 -4.57 -3.09
CA PHE A 143 -3.65 -5.95 -3.04
C PHE A 143 -4.72 -7.01 -2.77
N THR A 144 -5.97 -6.58 -2.50
CA THR A 144 -7.06 -7.53 -2.25
C THR A 144 -7.33 -8.38 -3.49
N GLY A 145 -7.32 -9.70 -3.31
CA GLY A 145 -7.53 -10.66 -4.43
C GLY A 145 -6.26 -11.01 -5.21
N THR A 146 -5.10 -10.47 -4.84
CA THR A 146 -3.80 -10.94 -5.36
C THR A 146 -3.28 -12.11 -4.53
N ASN A 147 -2.31 -12.85 -5.09
CA ASN A 147 -1.61 -13.93 -4.38
C ASN A 147 -0.44 -13.44 -3.53
N LEU A 148 -0.16 -12.12 -3.53
CA LEU A 148 0.93 -11.53 -2.77
C LEU A 148 0.64 -11.56 -1.27
N GLN A 149 1.64 -11.96 -0.49
CA GLN A 149 1.63 -11.71 0.94
C GLN A 149 1.93 -10.22 1.17
N VAL A 150 1.03 -9.53 1.87
CA VAL A 150 1.23 -8.11 2.16
C VAL A 150 1.49 -7.91 3.65
N ARG A 151 2.52 -7.14 3.96
CA ARG A 151 2.89 -6.74 5.30
C ARG A 151 2.93 -5.23 5.40
N VAL A 152 2.85 -4.71 6.60
CA VAL A 152 2.97 -3.28 6.88
C VAL A 152 4.12 -3.08 7.83
N LEU A 153 5.09 -2.27 7.43
CA LEU A 153 6.18 -1.85 8.27
C LEU A 153 5.69 -0.75 9.21
N ASN A 154 5.95 -0.93 10.49
CA ASN A 154 5.76 0.11 11.50
C ASN A 154 7.13 0.48 12.04
N ILE A 155 7.57 1.70 11.76
CA ILE A 155 8.91 2.19 12.14
C ILE A 155 8.78 2.92 13.47
N PRO A 156 9.29 2.35 14.57
CA PRO A 156 9.24 3.02 15.87
C PRO A 156 10.30 4.10 15.98
N GLY A 157 9.91 5.31 16.41
CA GLY A 157 10.87 6.37 16.75
C GLY A 157 11.52 7.10 15.57
N ALA A 158 11.05 6.88 14.34
CA ALA A 158 11.46 7.62 13.15
C ALA A 158 10.26 7.90 12.25
N LYS A 159 10.38 8.90 11.40
CA LYS A 159 9.34 9.30 10.46
C LYS A 159 9.27 8.36 9.26
N ASP A 160 10.42 8.03 8.72
CA ASP A 160 10.59 7.27 7.50
C ASP A 160 11.79 6.29 7.61
N PRO A 161 11.96 5.38 6.65
CA PRO A 161 13.07 4.42 6.64
C PRO A 161 14.45 5.05 6.61
N ASP A 162 14.62 6.15 5.88
CA ASP A 162 15.90 6.86 5.75
C ASP A 162 16.37 7.36 7.13
N GLU A 163 15.51 8.06 7.87
CA GLU A 163 15.79 8.53 9.22
C GLU A 163 16.09 7.37 10.17
N PHE A 164 15.33 6.27 10.09
CA PHE A 164 15.54 5.13 10.96
C PHE A 164 16.91 4.47 10.71
N ILE A 165 17.23 4.20 9.45
CA ILE A 165 18.50 3.54 9.08
C ILE A 165 19.70 4.42 9.47
N ARG A 166 19.63 5.73 9.25
CA ARG A 166 20.68 6.66 9.66
C ARG A 166 20.87 6.71 11.18
N THR A 167 19.77 6.61 11.92
CA THR A 167 19.81 6.75 13.39
C THR A 167 20.18 5.44 14.08
N TYR A 168 19.65 4.31 13.63
CA TYR A 168 19.72 3.03 14.33
C TYR A 168 20.50 1.96 13.59
N GLY A 169 20.82 2.19 12.33
CA GLY A 169 21.60 1.28 11.49
C GLY A 169 20.78 0.16 10.84
N ARG A 170 21.44 -0.53 9.90
CA ARG A 170 20.88 -1.59 9.07
C ARG A 170 20.30 -2.75 9.90
N ASP A 171 21.07 -3.29 10.85
CA ASP A 171 20.70 -4.51 11.59
C ASP A 171 19.40 -4.31 12.38
N ARG A 172 19.22 -3.12 12.97
CA ARG A 172 17.96 -2.78 13.66
C ARG A 172 16.80 -2.64 12.69
N PHE A 173 17.03 -2.09 11.49
CA PHE A 173 16.00 -2.00 10.47
C PHE A 173 15.58 -3.40 9.98
N GLU A 174 16.54 -4.31 9.80
CA GLU A 174 16.26 -5.70 9.45
C GLU A 174 15.39 -6.40 10.52
N ALA A 175 15.69 -6.19 11.80
CA ALA A 175 14.86 -6.70 12.90
C ALA A 175 13.42 -6.11 12.88
N VAL A 176 13.27 -4.84 12.51
CA VAL A 176 11.94 -4.21 12.34
C VAL A 176 11.21 -4.79 11.12
N LEU A 177 11.92 -5.09 10.03
CA LEU A 177 11.35 -5.78 8.86
C LEU A 177 10.83 -7.18 9.19
N GLU A 178 11.53 -7.93 10.06
CA GLU A 178 11.06 -9.24 10.53
C GLU A 178 9.79 -9.14 11.40
N GLY A 179 9.64 -8.04 12.14
CA GLY A 179 8.47 -7.74 12.98
C GLY A 179 7.29 -7.07 12.25
N THR A 180 7.23 -7.13 10.93
CA THR A 180 6.16 -6.46 10.15
C THR A 180 4.77 -7.00 10.48
N ALA A 181 3.80 -6.08 10.56
CA ALA A 181 2.41 -6.40 10.88
C ALA A 181 1.65 -6.93 9.65
N THR A 182 0.73 -7.85 9.88
CA THR A 182 -0.26 -8.23 8.88
C THR A 182 -1.24 -7.09 8.62
N PRO A 183 -1.94 -7.07 7.45
CA PRO A 183 -3.01 -6.09 7.20
C PRO A 183 -4.08 -6.04 8.29
N LEU A 184 -4.36 -7.17 8.90
CA LEU A 184 -5.30 -7.28 10.01
C LEU A 184 -4.78 -6.59 11.27
N GLU A 185 -3.55 -6.88 11.66
CA GLU A 185 -2.89 -6.25 12.82
C GLU A 185 -2.76 -4.73 12.65
N PHE A 186 -2.42 -4.27 11.46
CA PHE A 186 -2.41 -2.85 11.13
C PHE A 186 -3.79 -2.20 11.34
N LYS A 187 -4.88 -2.84 10.85
CA LYS A 187 -6.25 -2.34 11.05
C LYS A 187 -6.64 -2.29 12.53
N LEU A 188 -6.33 -3.34 13.30
CA LEU A 188 -6.60 -3.38 14.74
C LEU A 188 -5.80 -2.33 15.51
N ALA A 189 -4.50 -2.18 15.20
CA ALA A 189 -3.65 -1.17 15.82
C ALA A 189 -4.11 0.26 15.49
N LYS A 190 -4.70 0.48 14.31
CA LYS A 190 -5.31 1.77 13.95
C LYS A 190 -6.64 1.99 14.67
N ALA A 191 -7.43 0.95 14.83
CA ALA A 191 -8.72 1.04 15.52
C ALA A 191 -8.54 1.42 16.99
N VAL A 192 -7.64 0.76 17.71
CA VAL A 192 -7.43 1.03 19.15
C VAL A 192 -7.02 2.47 19.44
N LYS A 193 -6.27 3.12 18.53
CA LYS A 193 -5.83 4.53 18.71
C LYS A 193 -6.96 5.56 18.69
N LYS A 194 -8.16 5.18 18.26
CA LYS A 194 -9.33 6.09 18.17
C LYS A 194 -10.08 6.23 19.50
N TYR A 195 -9.83 5.31 20.44
CA TYR A 195 -10.65 5.17 21.66
C TYR A 195 -9.81 5.28 22.92
N ASP A 196 -10.35 5.97 23.94
CA ASP A 196 -9.81 5.90 25.29
C ASP A 196 -10.39 4.66 26.00
N LEU A 197 -9.57 3.62 26.13
CA LEU A 197 -9.99 2.35 26.71
C LEU A 197 -10.27 2.43 28.23
N ARG A 198 -9.95 3.55 28.90
CA ARG A 198 -10.34 3.81 30.29
C ARG A 198 -11.80 4.23 30.40
N ASN A 199 -12.39 4.75 29.32
CA ASN A 199 -13.80 5.07 29.23
C ASN A 199 -14.58 3.84 28.76
N ASP A 200 -15.54 3.38 29.57
CA ASP A 200 -16.29 2.15 29.31
C ASP A 200 -17.07 2.19 27.96
N ALA A 201 -17.67 3.32 27.62
CA ALA A 201 -18.42 3.44 26.37
C ALA A 201 -17.47 3.36 25.15
N GLN A 202 -16.33 4.04 25.20
CA GLN A 202 -15.35 4.00 24.13
C GLN A 202 -14.67 2.62 24.04
N ARG A 203 -14.43 1.98 25.17
CA ARG A 203 -13.90 0.62 25.23
C ARG A 203 -14.83 -0.38 24.53
N LEU A 204 -16.14 -0.28 24.73
CA LEU A 204 -17.13 -1.10 24.04
C LEU A 204 -17.16 -0.79 22.53
N GLN A 205 -17.09 0.47 22.13
CA GLN A 205 -17.01 0.88 20.73
C GLN A 205 -15.76 0.32 20.04
N TYR A 206 -14.62 0.29 20.73
CA TYR A 206 -13.41 -0.36 20.22
C TYR A 206 -13.63 -1.85 20.01
N VAL A 207 -14.24 -2.57 20.95
CA VAL A 207 -14.52 -4.00 20.82
C VAL A 207 -15.41 -4.27 19.61
N ASP A 208 -16.47 -3.46 19.42
CA ASP A 208 -17.37 -3.59 18.26
C ASP A 208 -16.64 -3.37 16.94
N GLU A 209 -15.79 -2.33 16.85
CA GLU A 209 -14.98 -2.07 15.64
C GLU A 209 -13.99 -3.20 15.39
N ALA A 210 -13.27 -3.67 16.42
CA ALA A 210 -12.30 -4.76 16.31
C ALA A 210 -12.95 -6.09 15.87
N ILE A 211 -14.12 -6.41 16.42
CA ILE A 211 -14.92 -7.57 16.00
C ILE A 211 -15.37 -7.43 14.55
N GLY A 212 -15.80 -6.24 14.13
CA GLY A 212 -16.16 -5.97 12.74
C GLY A 212 -14.99 -6.19 11.77
N ILE A 213 -13.79 -5.74 12.15
CA ILE A 213 -12.56 -5.96 11.38
C ILE A 213 -12.25 -7.47 11.26
N LEU A 214 -12.31 -8.20 12.37
CA LEU A 214 -12.05 -9.65 12.39
C LEU A 214 -13.10 -10.44 11.58
N ALA A 215 -14.37 -10.10 11.71
CA ALA A 215 -15.46 -10.75 11.01
C ALA A 215 -15.43 -10.52 9.49
N GLY A 216 -14.94 -9.36 9.07
CA GLY A 216 -14.74 -9.00 7.65
C GLY A 216 -13.45 -9.56 7.03
N SER A 217 -12.60 -10.22 7.82
CA SER A 217 -11.33 -10.78 7.37
C SER A 217 -11.43 -12.32 7.31
N ALA A 218 -10.73 -12.92 6.32
CA ALA A 218 -10.68 -14.40 6.19
C ALA A 218 -9.72 -14.99 7.23
N VAL A 219 -10.11 -14.97 8.51
CA VAL A 219 -9.30 -15.43 9.65
C VAL A 219 -9.70 -16.84 10.06
N SER A 220 -8.70 -17.71 10.26
CA SER A 220 -8.95 -19.08 10.75
C SER A 220 -9.57 -19.09 12.16
N PRO A 221 -10.29 -20.15 12.56
CA PRO A 221 -10.82 -20.25 13.91
C PRO A 221 -9.76 -20.07 15.01
N THR A 222 -8.59 -20.67 14.84
CA THR A 222 -7.47 -20.55 15.78
C THR A 222 -6.96 -19.10 15.87
N ALA A 223 -6.81 -18.41 14.73
CA ALA A 223 -6.39 -17.01 14.74
C ALA A 223 -7.47 -16.11 15.39
N ARG A 224 -8.76 -16.40 15.22
CA ARG A 224 -9.85 -15.70 15.94
C ARG A 224 -9.70 -15.83 17.45
N ASP A 225 -9.37 -17.02 17.94
CA ASP A 225 -9.14 -17.24 19.38
C ASP A 225 -7.97 -16.41 19.91
N VAL A 226 -6.86 -16.34 19.16
CA VAL A 226 -5.69 -15.51 19.50
C VAL A 226 -6.04 -14.03 19.55
N TYR A 227 -6.70 -13.51 18.51
CA TYR A 227 -7.07 -12.09 18.45
C TYR A 227 -8.13 -11.72 19.49
N ALA A 228 -9.09 -12.60 19.77
CA ALA A 228 -10.05 -12.38 20.85
C ALA A 228 -9.35 -12.30 22.21
N GLY A 229 -8.32 -13.12 22.44
CA GLY A 229 -7.49 -13.02 23.63
C GLY A 229 -6.77 -11.68 23.75
N ARG A 230 -6.16 -11.18 22.66
CA ARG A 230 -5.50 -9.85 22.62
C ARG A 230 -6.49 -8.70 22.91
N ILE A 231 -7.69 -8.76 22.32
CA ILE A 231 -8.74 -7.75 22.58
C ILE A 231 -9.18 -7.81 24.05
N ALA A 232 -9.40 -9.00 24.60
CA ALA A 232 -9.76 -9.21 25.98
C ALA A 232 -8.71 -8.63 26.96
N GLU A 233 -7.43 -8.90 26.70
CA GLU A 233 -6.31 -8.38 27.49
C GLU A 233 -6.24 -6.84 27.45
N GLN A 234 -6.38 -6.23 26.26
CA GLN A 234 -6.35 -4.79 26.09
C GLN A 234 -7.53 -4.07 26.75
N THR A 235 -8.68 -4.72 26.80
CA THR A 235 -9.94 -4.08 27.25
C THR A 235 -10.38 -4.49 28.65
N GLY A 236 -9.81 -5.56 29.21
CA GLY A 236 -10.26 -6.16 30.46
C GLY A 236 -11.61 -6.88 30.35
N ILE A 237 -12.15 -7.07 29.14
CA ILE A 237 -13.39 -7.79 28.89
C ILE A 237 -13.10 -9.31 28.82
N ASP A 238 -14.02 -10.12 29.35
CA ASP A 238 -13.86 -11.58 29.31
C ASP A 238 -13.73 -12.11 27.88
N LYS A 239 -12.73 -12.96 27.64
CA LYS A 239 -12.44 -13.52 26.31
C LYS A 239 -13.64 -14.28 25.73
N LYS A 240 -14.41 -14.98 26.57
CA LYS A 240 -15.59 -15.73 26.10
C LYS A 240 -16.66 -14.79 25.55
N ALA A 241 -16.86 -13.64 26.20
CA ALA A 241 -17.79 -12.60 25.71
C ALA A 241 -17.36 -12.08 24.33
N VAL A 242 -16.08 -11.77 24.15
CA VAL A 242 -15.50 -11.33 22.85
C VAL A 242 -15.67 -12.42 21.79
N LEU A 243 -15.41 -13.69 22.11
CA LEU A 243 -15.57 -14.81 21.16
C LEU A 243 -17.02 -15.01 20.73
N VAL A 244 -17.98 -14.99 21.66
CA VAL A 244 -19.41 -15.15 21.37
C VAL A 244 -19.88 -14.06 20.41
N GLN A 245 -19.47 -12.82 20.67
CA GLN A 245 -19.81 -11.67 19.81
C GLN A 245 -19.14 -11.79 18.43
N LEU A 246 -17.88 -12.20 18.37
CA LEU A 246 -17.14 -12.42 17.13
C LEU A 246 -17.77 -13.53 16.26
N GLU A 247 -18.13 -14.65 16.85
CA GLU A 247 -18.80 -15.72 16.11
C GLU A 247 -20.17 -15.29 15.55
N SER A 248 -20.93 -14.50 16.31
CA SER A 248 -22.18 -13.92 15.84
C SER A 248 -21.96 -12.99 14.65
N ALA A 249 -20.94 -12.12 14.73
CA ALA A 249 -20.58 -11.20 13.65
C ALA A 249 -20.13 -11.95 12.38
N VAL A 250 -19.30 -12.99 12.52
CA VAL A 250 -18.84 -13.84 11.40
C VAL A 250 -20.02 -14.52 10.71
N ARG A 251 -20.95 -15.11 11.48
CA ARG A 251 -22.19 -15.72 10.92
C ARG A 251 -23.03 -14.67 10.17
N GLY A 252 -23.12 -13.45 10.72
CA GLY A 252 -23.81 -12.33 10.09
C GLY A 252 -23.16 -11.86 8.80
N ALA A 253 -21.83 -11.77 8.77
CA ALA A 253 -21.05 -11.41 7.59
C ALA A 253 -21.20 -12.45 6.47
N GLY A 254 -21.11 -13.73 6.79
CA GLY A 254 -21.31 -14.84 5.85
C GLY A 254 -22.72 -14.84 5.21
N ARG A 255 -23.78 -14.56 5.99
CA ARG A 255 -25.15 -14.42 5.47
C ARG A 255 -25.27 -13.23 4.51
N ARG A 256 -24.67 -12.10 4.85
CA ARG A 256 -24.67 -10.89 3.97
C ARG A 256 -23.93 -11.12 2.66
N ALA A 257 -22.77 -11.79 2.70
CA ALA A 257 -22.01 -12.14 1.52
C ALA A 257 -22.80 -13.05 0.56
N ARG A 258 -23.39 -14.14 1.06
CA ARG A 258 -24.24 -15.06 0.28
C ARG A 258 -25.45 -14.36 -0.34
N ARG A 259 -26.10 -13.45 0.41
CA ARG A 259 -27.25 -12.68 -0.11
C ARG A 259 -26.84 -11.72 -1.22
N LYS A 260 -25.65 -11.11 -1.10
CA LYS A 260 -25.10 -10.22 -2.14
C LYS A 260 -24.80 -10.99 -3.41
N GLU A 261 -24.12 -12.13 -3.31
CA GLU A 261 -23.80 -13.02 -4.42
C GLU A 261 -25.08 -13.51 -5.13
N GLN A 262 -26.10 -13.93 -4.36
CA GLN A 262 -27.37 -14.37 -4.90
C GLN A 262 -28.11 -13.26 -5.65
N ASN A 263 -28.07 -12.02 -5.13
CA ASN A 263 -28.64 -10.85 -5.80
C ASN A 263 -27.87 -10.47 -7.09
N GLU A 264 -26.54 -10.61 -7.11
CA GLU A 264 -25.72 -10.37 -8.28
C GLU A 264 -26.00 -11.42 -9.39
N LEU A 265 -26.08 -12.70 -9.02
CA LEU A 265 -26.45 -13.78 -9.93
C LEU A 265 -27.86 -13.58 -10.50
N SER A 266 -28.83 -13.20 -9.66
CA SER A 266 -30.19 -12.89 -10.12
C SER A 266 -30.25 -11.72 -11.10
N ARG A 267 -29.44 -10.68 -10.86
CA ARG A 267 -29.34 -9.54 -11.79
C ARG A 267 -28.68 -9.91 -13.12
N GLN A 268 -27.67 -10.77 -13.09
CA GLN A 268 -27.02 -11.29 -14.31
C GLN A 268 -27.94 -12.23 -15.10
N GLY A 269 -28.72 -13.07 -14.44
CA GLY A 269 -29.73 -13.94 -15.05
C GLY A 269 -30.83 -13.14 -15.74
N ILE A 270 -31.36 -12.09 -15.12
CA ILE A 270 -32.35 -11.19 -15.74
C ILE A 270 -31.75 -10.44 -16.94
N ALA A 271 -30.47 -10.05 -16.90
CA ALA A 271 -29.80 -9.40 -18.03
C ALA A 271 -29.55 -10.36 -19.20
N ALA A 272 -29.42 -11.67 -18.97
CA ALA A 272 -29.30 -12.67 -20.02
C ALA A 272 -30.65 -12.94 -20.73
N ASP A 273 -31.76 -12.97 -19.97
CA ASP A 273 -33.11 -13.17 -20.53
C ASP A 273 -33.60 -11.99 -21.41
N ILE A 274 -33.12 -10.80 -21.18
CA ILE A 274 -33.51 -9.61 -21.98
C ILE A 274 -32.79 -9.57 -23.35
N ARG A 275 -31.81 -10.43 -23.62
CA ARG A 275 -31.02 -10.44 -24.86
C ARG A 275 -31.49 -11.45 -25.92
N VAL A 276 -32.67 -12.00 -25.81
CA VAL A 276 -33.25 -12.79 -26.90
C VAL A 276 -33.79 -11.85 -27.97
N PRO A 277 -33.22 -11.81 -29.19
CA PRO A 277 -33.77 -10.98 -30.27
C PRO A 277 -35.14 -11.57 -30.66
N TYR A 278 -36.17 -10.76 -30.61
CA TYR A 278 -37.45 -11.07 -31.18
C TYR A 278 -37.33 -11.01 -32.72
N ASP A 279 -37.09 -12.17 -33.33
CA ASP A 279 -37.10 -12.29 -34.78
C ASP A 279 -38.58 -12.25 -35.24
N ARG A 280 -38.97 -11.18 -35.93
CA ARG A 280 -40.22 -11.10 -36.63
C ARG A 280 -39.98 -11.64 -38.02
N GLY A 281 -40.39 -12.89 -38.27
CA GLY A 281 -40.59 -13.40 -39.60
C GLY A 281 -41.63 -12.58 -40.40
#